data_66b412190a05142be11148aaa97ff1b9
#
_entry.id   66b412190a05142be11148aaa97ff1b9
#
_cell.length_a   1.000
_cell.length_b   1.000
_cell.length_c   1.000
_cell.angle_alpha   90.00
_cell.angle_beta   90.00
_cell.angle_gamma   90.00
#
_symmetry.space_group_name_H-M   'P 1'
#
loop_
_entity.id
_entity.type
_entity.pdbx_description
1 polymer ?
#
loop_
_entity_poly.entity_id
_entity_poly.type
_entity_poly.pdbx_seq_one_letter_code
_entity_poly.pdbx_strand_id
1 'polypeptide(L)'
;MIKKISRRSFLRVCGITAATATLTACGGSKAESKTEDAHEAITFMAPYKEVEAFIEQVHSVYPEVNIEVVPYSGDNTTTCLQNMFAAGDLPDVCTLTYYDPQLDLVSDKLLDLSGYDFTDNYVESRLQDVFDNGAIYLLPSTYNCYGITYNKTLLKKYGWELPNSFAELEVLAAKAKEAGVDLCLPQIQYPGSGFQYLCNIADADFLGTLDGRLWQKDYLSGKANVSNTPGMMQAMAYVQKWKDIGMLNGSGDALDDNVTRQRMTEGNTLFLMGGTNGIVEADNSADQFGLMPFLSEDGTQNVFVLNV
;
A
#
# COMPACT_ATOMS: atom_id res chain seq x y z
N MET A 1 -18.81 -1.04 -28.13
CA MET A 1 -18.29 0.02 -29.04
C MET A 1 -17.41 0.91 -28.16
N ILE A 2 -16.11 0.64 -28.14
CA ILE A 2 -15.14 1.32 -27.25
C ILE A 2 -14.99 2.77 -27.76
N LYS A 3 -15.29 3.74 -26.89
CA LYS A 3 -15.11 5.16 -27.21
C LYS A 3 -13.62 5.51 -27.09
N LYS A 4 -12.96 5.70 -28.22
CA LYS A 4 -11.62 6.28 -28.23
C LYS A 4 -11.70 7.74 -27.82
N ILE A 5 -11.08 8.09 -26.69
CA ILE A 5 -10.94 9.48 -26.28
C ILE A 5 -9.77 10.09 -27.01
N SER A 6 -10.01 11.18 -27.71
CA SER A 6 -8.93 12.02 -28.19
C SER A 6 -8.32 12.78 -27.01
N ARG A 7 -7.01 13.05 -27.03
CA ARG A 7 -6.30 13.86 -26.03
C ARG A 7 -7.06 15.15 -25.63
N ARG A 8 -7.80 15.75 -26.57
CA ARG A 8 -8.66 16.92 -26.35
C ARG A 8 -9.93 16.62 -25.55
N SER A 9 -10.43 15.39 -25.55
CA SER A 9 -11.66 15.04 -24.85
C SER A 9 -11.40 14.74 -23.36
N PHE A 10 -10.23 14.21 -23.02
CA PHE A 10 -9.82 14.02 -21.64
C PHE A 10 -9.70 15.36 -20.89
N LEU A 11 -9.05 16.35 -21.51
CA LEU A 11 -8.91 17.69 -20.95
C LEU A 11 -10.26 18.47 -20.86
N ARG A 12 -11.28 18.10 -21.63
CA ARG A 12 -12.62 18.71 -21.54
C ARG A 12 -13.50 18.14 -20.44
N VAL A 13 -13.25 16.94 -20.00
CA VAL A 13 -14.02 16.29 -18.92
C VAL A 13 -13.58 16.81 -17.56
N CYS A 14 -12.31 17.20 -17.38
CA CYS A 14 -11.81 17.83 -16.18
C CYS A 14 -12.21 19.30 -16.02
N GLY A 15 -12.78 19.94 -17.04
CA GLY A 15 -13.01 21.39 -17.11
C GLY A 15 -14.46 21.89 -16.88
N ILE A 16 -15.36 21.12 -16.27
CA ILE A 16 -16.76 21.56 -16.08
C ILE A 16 -17.15 21.49 -14.59
N THR A 17 -16.59 22.39 -13.79
CA THR A 17 -17.27 22.92 -12.60
C THR A 17 -16.55 24.18 -12.08
N ALA A 18 -16.69 25.29 -12.78
CA ALA A 18 -16.53 26.61 -12.17
C ALA A 18 -17.30 27.65 -12.98
N ALA A 19 -18.55 27.84 -12.62
CA ALA A 19 -19.29 29.02 -13.05
C ALA A 19 -20.02 29.65 -11.85
N THR A 20 -19.74 30.92 -11.69
CA THR A 20 -20.49 31.95 -11.00
C THR A 20 -20.04 32.42 -9.63
N ALA A 21 -19.27 33.51 -9.67
CA ALA A 21 -19.50 34.66 -8.82
C ALA A 21 -18.99 35.93 -9.50
N THR A 22 -19.87 36.60 -10.26
CA THR A 22 -19.61 37.94 -10.76
C THR A 22 -19.83 38.96 -9.64
N LEU A 23 -18.79 39.70 -9.27
CA LEU A 23 -18.91 40.98 -8.60
C LEU A 23 -18.30 42.06 -9.48
N THR A 24 -19.21 42.88 -10.01
CA THR A 24 -18.95 44.11 -10.73
C THR A 24 -18.30 45.17 -9.85
N ALA A 25 -17.16 45.68 -10.27
CA ALA A 25 -16.72 47.05 -9.89
C ALA A 25 -15.98 47.67 -11.07
N CYS A 26 -16.43 48.86 -11.44
CA CYS A 26 -15.97 49.71 -12.54
C CYS A 26 -14.54 50.17 -12.41
N GLY A 27 -13.80 50.28 -13.53
CA GLY A 27 -12.57 51.04 -13.64
C GLY A 27 -11.79 50.68 -14.91
N GLY A 28 -11.91 51.48 -15.95
CA GLY A 28 -11.33 51.18 -17.26
C GLY A 28 -9.80 51.23 -17.33
N SER A 29 -9.25 50.33 -18.09
CA SER A 29 -8.01 50.48 -18.86
C SER A 29 -8.00 49.34 -19.89
N LYS A 30 -7.81 49.70 -21.16
CA LYS A 30 -7.61 48.75 -22.25
C LYS A 30 -6.32 47.96 -21.96
N ALA A 31 -6.47 46.69 -21.68
CA ALA A 31 -5.40 45.71 -21.77
C ALA A 31 -5.71 44.80 -22.95
N GLU A 32 -4.75 44.71 -23.85
CA GLU A 32 -4.74 43.76 -24.97
C GLU A 32 -4.91 42.33 -24.45
N SER A 33 -5.94 41.65 -24.93
CA SER A 33 -6.12 40.22 -24.64
C SER A 33 -5.06 39.42 -25.37
N LYS A 34 -4.00 39.04 -24.72
CA LYS A 34 -3.27 37.83 -25.06
C LYS A 34 -4.11 36.67 -24.55
N THR A 35 -4.85 36.03 -25.44
CA THR A 35 -5.38 34.68 -25.27
C THR A 35 -4.23 33.71 -25.43
N GLU A 36 -3.40 33.56 -24.41
CA GLU A 36 -2.75 32.29 -24.13
C GLU A 36 -3.85 31.43 -23.50
N ASP A 37 -4.17 30.29 -24.13
CA ASP A 37 -4.95 29.22 -23.52
C ASP A 37 -4.17 28.74 -22.29
N ALA A 38 -4.35 29.40 -21.15
CA ALA A 38 -3.87 28.91 -19.88
C ALA A 38 -4.69 27.64 -19.58
N HIS A 39 -4.12 26.48 -19.82
CA HIS A 39 -4.71 25.23 -19.37
C HIS A 39 -4.84 25.33 -17.86
N GLU A 40 -6.05 25.14 -17.37
CA GLU A 40 -6.34 25.07 -15.94
C GLU A 40 -5.46 23.98 -15.31
N ALA A 41 -4.85 24.27 -14.18
CA ALA A 41 -3.97 23.32 -13.51
C ALA A 41 -4.77 22.12 -13.04
N ILE A 42 -4.21 20.90 -13.22
CA ILE A 42 -4.75 19.67 -12.64
C ILE A 42 -4.25 19.59 -11.20
N THR A 43 -5.17 19.61 -10.26
CA THR A 43 -4.85 19.44 -8.84
C THR A 43 -4.59 17.97 -8.52
N PHE A 44 -3.43 17.68 -7.94
CA PHE A 44 -2.97 16.33 -7.65
C PHE A 44 -2.59 16.19 -6.17
N MET A 45 -3.15 15.19 -5.49
CA MET A 45 -2.82 14.88 -4.11
C MET A 45 -2.38 13.42 -3.98
N ALA A 46 -1.18 13.22 -3.42
CA ALA A 46 -0.64 11.92 -3.08
C ALA A 46 -0.11 11.93 -1.64
N PRO A 47 -0.06 10.76 -0.96
CA PRO A 47 0.45 10.66 0.41
C PRO A 47 1.97 10.78 0.48
N TYR A 48 2.64 10.90 -0.65
CA TYR A 48 4.08 10.98 -0.76
C TYR A 48 4.51 12.45 -0.79
N LYS A 49 5.60 12.77 -0.08
CA LYS A 49 6.17 14.12 -0.05
C LYS A 49 6.96 14.45 -1.33
N GLU A 50 7.48 13.42 -1.98
CA GLU A 50 8.37 13.52 -3.15
C GLU A 50 7.61 13.05 -4.38
N VAL A 51 6.99 14.00 -5.07
CA VAL A 51 6.23 13.74 -6.31
C VAL A 51 6.89 14.36 -7.55
N GLU A 52 8.02 15.04 -7.37
CA GLU A 52 8.73 15.79 -8.42
C GLU A 52 9.12 14.88 -9.60
N ALA A 53 9.66 13.70 -9.32
CA ALA A 53 10.06 12.75 -10.37
C ALA A 53 8.85 12.27 -11.20
N PHE A 54 7.69 12.10 -10.56
CA PHE A 54 6.43 11.80 -11.25
C PHE A 54 6.00 12.97 -12.14
N ILE A 55 6.05 14.20 -11.64
CA ILE A 55 5.68 15.40 -12.39
C ILE A 55 6.63 15.60 -13.59
N GLU A 56 7.93 15.43 -13.38
CA GLU A 56 8.92 15.49 -14.45
C GLU A 56 8.63 14.44 -15.55
N GLN A 57 8.27 13.22 -15.14
CA GLN A 57 7.90 12.17 -16.09
C GLN A 57 6.64 12.53 -16.87
N VAL A 58 5.62 13.11 -16.23
CA VAL A 58 4.41 13.61 -16.91
C VAL A 58 4.78 14.70 -17.91
N HIS A 59 5.58 15.69 -17.50
CA HIS A 59 6.01 16.78 -18.38
C HIS A 59 6.88 16.32 -19.55
N SER A 60 7.64 15.22 -19.39
CA SER A 60 8.43 14.65 -20.49
C SER A 60 7.56 14.13 -21.64
N VAL A 61 6.31 13.72 -21.33
CA VAL A 61 5.36 13.17 -22.30
C VAL A 61 4.30 14.21 -22.69
N TYR A 62 3.88 15.04 -21.74
CA TYR A 62 2.81 16.03 -21.84
C TYR A 62 3.27 17.38 -21.29
N PRO A 63 4.14 18.10 -22.00
CA PRO A 63 4.74 19.35 -21.50
C PRO A 63 3.71 20.48 -21.31
N GLU A 64 2.53 20.37 -21.94
CA GLU A 64 1.44 21.34 -21.81
C GLU A 64 0.58 21.14 -20.55
N VAL A 65 0.74 20.04 -19.82
CA VAL A 65 -0.05 19.76 -18.64
C VAL A 65 0.56 20.50 -17.45
N ASN A 66 -0.26 21.35 -16.80
CA ASN A 66 0.12 22.00 -15.54
C ASN A 66 -0.42 21.17 -14.37
N ILE A 67 0.46 20.78 -13.44
CA ILE A 67 0.09 20.02 -12.24
C ILE A 67 0.33 20.88 -11.02
N GLU A 68 -0.72 21.09 -10.23
CA GLU A 68 -0.65 21.73 -8.93
C GLU A 68 -0.75 20.68 -7.83
N VAL A 69 0.32 20.55 -7.04
CA VAL A 69 0.34 19.59 -5.93
C VAL A 69 -0.43 20.15 -4.75
N VAL A 70 -1.50 19.45 -4.36
CA VAL A 70 -2.26 19.75 -3.16
C VAL A 70 -1.54 19.11 -1.96
N PRO A 71 -1.09 19.89 -0.99
CA PRO A 71 -0.36 19.34 0.14
C PRO A 71 -1.29 18.49 1.01
N TYR A 72 -0.83 17.30 1.29
CA TYR A 72 -1.45 16.43 2.27
C TYR A 72 -1.29 17.02 3.68
N SER A 73 -2.39 17.17 4.40
CA SER A 73 -2.38 17.72 5.77
C SER A 73 -2.94 16.69 6.76
N GLY A 74 -2.19 16.42 7.83
CA GLY A 74 -2.56 15.51 8.91
C GLY A 74 -1.83 14.17 8.85
N ASP A 75 -2.16 13.31 9.81
CA ASP A 75 -1.48 12.02 10.03
C ASP A 75 -2.11 10.87 9.23
N ASN A 76 -3.23 11.13 8.54
CA ASN A 76 -3.99 10.10 7.82
C ASN A 76 -4.61 10.66 6.54
N THR A 77 -4.20 10.10 5.40
CA THR A 77 -4.68 10.48 4.05
C THR A 77 -6.20 10.36 3.93
N THR A 78 -6.75 9.28 4.45
CA THR A 78 -8.18 9.01 4.43
C THR A 78 -8.97 10.11 5.11
N THR A 79 -8.56 10.52 6.32
CA THR A 79 -9.23 11.60 7.06
C THR A 79 -9.12 12.94 6.32
N CYS A 80 -7.97 13.23 5.70
CA CYS A 80 -7.78 14.43 4.90
C CYS A 80 -8.76 14.45 3.73
N LEU A 81 -8.84 13.38 2.95
CA LEU A 81 -9.75 13.26 1.81
C LEU A 81 -11.21 13.30 2.22
N GLN A 82 -11.59 12.69 3.34
CA GLN A 82 -12.95 12.77 3.88
C GLN A 82 -13.35 14.20 4.20
N ASN A 83 -12.45 14.98 4.79
CA ASN A 83 -12.69 16.39 5.09
C ASN A 83 -12.83 17.21 3.80
N MET A 84 -11.98 16.98 2.81
CA MET A 84 -12.06 17.63 1.50
C MET A 84 -13.35 17.25 0.77
N PHE A 85 -13.73 15.97 0.82
CA PHE A 85 -15.01 15.49 0.28
C PHE A 85 -16.20 16.19 0.93
N ALA A 86 -16.22 16.28 2.27
CA ALA A 86 -17.29 16.95 3.01
C ALA A 86 -17.37 18.45 2.71
N ALA A 87 -16.22 19.08 2.42
CA ALA A 87 -16.15 20.49 2.02
C ALA A 87 -16.54 20.70 0.54
N GLY A 88 -16.61 19.65 -0.27
CA GLY A 88 -16.82 19.74 -1.72
C GLY A 88 -15.58 20.22 -2.49
N ASP A 89 -14.39 20.02 -1.94
CA ASP A 89 -13.11 20.55 -2.43
C ASP A 89 -12.11 19.41 -2.68
N LEU A 90 -12.57 18.39 -3.44
CA LEU A 90 -11.69 17.28 -3.84
C LEU A 90 -10.73 17.73 -4.94
N PRO A 91 -9.46 17.29 -4.90
CA PRO A 91 -8.53 17.46 -6.00
C PRO A 91 -8.99 16.65 -7.23
N ASP A 92 -8.57 17.07 -8.42
CA ASP A 92 -8.91 16.37 -9.69
C ASP A 92 -8.39 14.95 -9.71
N VAL A 93 -7.21 14.73 -9.14
CA VAL A 93 -6.58 13.41 -9.00
C VAL A 93 -6.09 13.24 -7.57
N CYS A 94 -6.48 12.14 -6.94
CA CYS A 94 -6.04 11.83 -5.58
C CYS A 94 -5.79 10.33 -5.40
N THR A 95 -4.92 10.00 -4.45
CA THR A 95 -4.71 8.62 -4.03
C THR A 95 -5.74 8.24 -2.98
N LEU A 96 -6.53 7.22 -3.26
CA LEU A 96 -7.48 6.62 -2.33
C LEU A 96 -6.99 5.24 -1.92
N THR A 97 -7.30 4.85 -0.69
CA THR A 97 -6.97 3.53 -0.19
C THR A 97 -8.14 2.57 -0.44
N TYR A 98 -7.85 1.43 -1.02
CA TYR A 98 -8.81 0.38 -1.36
C TYR A 98 -9.70 -0.08 -0.19
N TYR A 99 -9.17 -0.07 1.03
CA TYR A 99 -9.89 -0.54 2.23
C TYR A 99 -10.68 0.54 2.96
N ASP A 100 -10.89 1.69 2.36
CA ASP A 100 -11.69 2.71 3.00
C ASP A 100 -13.18 2.29 2.95
N PRO A 101 -13.81 1.98 4.10
CA PRO A 101 -15.22 1.60 4.14
C PRO A 101 -16.15 2.73 3.70
N GLN A 102 -15.62 3.93 3.48
CA GLN A 102 -16.36 5.08 2.98
C GLN A 102 -16.18 5.28 1.47
N LEU A 103 -15.44 4.40 0.78
CA LEU A 103 -15.26 4.48 -0.66
C LEU A 103 -16.60 4.43 -1.40
N ASP A 104 -17.56 3.65 -0.90
CA ASP A 104 -18.93 3.63 -1.43
C ASP A 104 -19.62 5.00 -1.36
N LEU A 105 -19.29 5.83 -0.37
CA LEU A 105 -19.86 7.17 -0.20
C LEU A 105 -19.24 8.19 -1.16
N VAL A 106 -18.06 7.91 -1.69
CA VAL A 106 -17.34 8.81 -2.61
C VAL A 106 -17.41 8.34 -4.07
N SER A 107 -17.88 7.13 -4.33
CA SER A 107 -17.95 6.56 -5.69
C SER A 107 -18.80 7.40 -6.65
N ASP A 108 -19.83 8.08 -6.16
CA ASP A 108 -20.68 8.99 -6.94
C ASP A 108 -19.97 10.31 -7.34
N LYS A 109 -18.79 10.58 -6.75
CA LYS A 109 -17.92 11.72 -7.06
C LYS A 109 -16.72 11.34 -7.91
N LEU A 110 -16.46 10.05 -8.05
CA LEU A 110 -15.37 9.55 -8.84
C LEU A 110 -15.81 9.31 -10.28
N LEU A 111 -14.89 9.53 -11.21
CA LEU A 111 -15.13 9.24 -12.62
C LEU A 111 -15.07 7.73 -12.85
N ASP A 112 -16.12 7.16 -13.42
CA ASP A 112 -16.08 5.78 -13.91
C ASP A 112 -15.14 5.67 -15.11
N LEU A 113 -14.04 4.92 -14.93
CA LEU A 113 -12.97 4.76 -15.90
C LEU A 113 -13.17 3.54 -16.82
N SER A 114 -14.21 2.72 -16.60
CA SER A 114 -14.44 1.46 -17.33
C SER A 114 -14.61 1.63 -18.84
N GLY A 115 -14.94 2.85 -19.31
CA GLY A 115 -15.10 3.17 -20.74
C GLY A 115 -13.83 3.68 -21.44
N TYR A 116 -12.70 3.72 -20.77
CA TYR A 116 -11.47 4.32 -21.28
C TYR A 116 -10.45 3.25 -21.69
N ASP A 117 -9.87 3.40 -22.87
CA ASP A 117 -8.91 2.44 -23.45
C ASP A 117 -7.57 2.35 -22.70
N PHE A 118 -7.20 3.33 -21.88
CA PHE A 118 -6.00 3.24 -21.06
C PHE A 118 -6.11 2.21 -19.93
N THR A 119 -7.31 1.79 -19.54
CA THR A 119 -7.52 0.73 -18.55
C THR A 119 -7.01 -0.61 -19.04
N ASP A 120 -6.93 -0.83 -20.37
CA ASP A 120 -6.36 -2.03 -20.97
C ASP A 120 -4.85 -2.20 -20.69
N ASN A 121 -4.17 -1.15 -20.19
CA ASN A 121 -2.77 -1.22 -19.76
C ASN A 121 -2.58 -1.82 -18.36
N TYR A 122 -3.66 -2.06 -17.64
CA TYR A 122 -3.63 -2.59 -16.28
C TYR A 122 -4.00 -4.07 -16.26
N VAL A 123 -3.52 -4.77 -15.23
CA VAL A 123 -3.89 -6.18 -15.02
C VAL A 123 -5.36 -6.23 -14.62
N GLU A 124 -6.19 -6.91 -15.43
CA GLU A 124 -7.64 -6.97 -15.29
C GLU A 124 -8.08 -7.37 -13.87
N SER A 125 -7.44 -8.40 -13.28
CA SER A 125 -7.76 -8.85 -11.92
C SER A 125 -7.56 -7.78 -10.85
N ARG A 126 -6.75 -6.75 -11.12
CA ARG A 126 -6.51 -5.64 -10.18
C ARG A 126 -7.49 -4.49 -10.36
N LEU A 127 -8.08 -4.36 -11.54
CA LEU A 127 -9.13 -3.38 -11.81
C LEU A 127 -10.49 -3.84 -11.26
N GLN A 128 -10.73 -5.14 -11.23
CA GLN A 128 -12.00 -5.75 -10.81
C GLN A 128 -12.15 -5.86 -9.28
N ASP A 129 -11.03 -5.80 -8.54
CA ASP A 129 -11.04 -6.00 -7.09
C ASP A 129 -11.74 -4.89 -6.29
N VAL A 130 -12.08 -3.76 -6.91
CA VAL A 130 -12.52 -2.57 -6.19
C VAL A 130 -14.04 -2.45 -6.09
N PHE A 131 -14.80 -2.87 -7.11
CA PHE A 131 -16.27 -2.76 -7.11
C PHE A 131 -16.94 -3.93 -7.82
N ASP A 132 -17.95 -4.49 -7.19
CA ASP A 132 -18.75 -5.61 -7.72
C ASP A 132 -19.70 -5.23 -8.89
N ASN A 133 -19.81 -3.94 -9.22
CA ASN A 133 -20.75 -3.44 -10.22
C ASN A 133 -20.16 -3.28 -11.64
N GLY A 134 -18.89 -3.64 -11.83
CA GLY A 134 -18.18 -3.52 -13.10
C GLY A 134 -17.67 -2.12 -13.44
N ALA A 135 -17.85 -1.13 -12.55
CA ALA A 135 -17.26 0.20 -12.69
C ALA A 135 -15.81 0.20 -12.20
N ILE A 136 -14.96 1.02 -12.82
CA ILE A 136 -13.56 1.21 -12.44
C ILE A 136 -13.41 2.65 -11.97
N TYR A 137 -13.29 2.86 -10.67
CA TYR A 137 -13.08 4.19 -10.10
C TYR A 137 -11.65 4.44 -9.67
N LEU A 138 -10.86 3.39 -9.42
CA LEU A 138 -9.49 3.46 -8.97
C LEU A 138 -8.58 2.71 -9.93
N LEU A 139 -7.36 3.24 -10.10
CA LEU A 139 -6.29 2.56 -10.83
C LEU A 139 -5.20 2.16 -9.83
N PRO A 140 -4.67 0.94 -9.91
CA PRO A 140 -3.56 0.54 -9.08
C PRO A 140 -2.32 1.36 -9.44
N SER A 141 -1.78 2.13 -8.50
CA SER A 141 -0.60 2.97 -8.72
C SER A 141 0.70 2.25 -8.39
N THR A 142 0.69 1.49 -7.30
CA THR A 142 1.84 0.76 -6.78
C THR A 142 1.39 -0.55 -6.15
N TYR A 143 2.30 -1.47 -5.97
CA TYR A 143 2.06 -2.65 -5.15
C TYR A 143 3.25 -2.89 -4.23
N ASN A 144 2.97 -3.42 -3.05
CA ASN A 144 3.94 -3.90 -2.11
C ASN A 144 4.02 -5.42 -2.14
N CYS A 145 5.24 -5.94 -2.15
CA CYS A 145 5.48 -7.34 -1.91
C CYS A 145 5.76 -7.51 -0.41
N TYR A 146 4.83 -8.06 0.35
CA TYR A 146 5.04 -8.37 1.74
C TYR A 146 5.79 -9.68 1.91
N GLY A 147 6.74 -9.65 2.79
CA GLY A 147 7.58 -10.76 3.20
C GLY A 147 8.28 -10.39 4.50
N ILE A 148 9.44 -10.96 4.71
CA ILE A 148 10.28 -10.70 5.88
C ILE A 148 11.60 -10.12 5.38
N THR A 149 11.85 -8.86 5.67
CA THR A 149 13.16 -8.25 5.41
C THR A 149 14.18 -8.86 6.34
N TYR A 150 15.33 -9.22 5.82
CA TYR A 150 16.43 -9.82 6.61
C TYR A 150 17.76 -9.12 6.36
N ASN A 151 18.60 -9.09 7.39
CA ASN A 151 19.94 -8.51 7.35
C ASN A 151 20.96 -9.53 6.83
N LYS A 152 21.38 -9.37 5.56
CA LYS A 152 22.41 -10.23 4.92
C LYS A 152 23.76 -10.11 5.59
N THR A 153 24.10 -8.92 6.06
CA THR A 153 25.39 -8.64 6.71
C THR A 153 25.50 -9.42 8.01
N LEU A 154 24.43 -9.46 8.82
CA LEU A 154 24.39 -10.26 10.06
C LEU A 154 24.48 -11.76 9.78
N LEU A 155 23.70 -12.28 8.82
CA LEU A 155 23.78 -13.69 8.45
C LEU A 155 25.23 -14.06 8.09
N LYS A 156 25.86 -13.25 7.22
CA LYS A 156 27.26 -13.48 6.81
C LYS A 156 28.24 -13.38 7.97
N LYS A 157 28.07 -12.38 8.84
CA LYS A 157 28.93 -12.14 10.01
C LYS A 157 28.99 -13.35 10.94
N TYR A 158 27.86 -14.00 11.16
CA TYR A 158 27.73 -15.13 12.07
C TYR A 158 27.82 -16.49 11.38
N GLY A 159 27.90 -16.53 10.04
CA GLY A 159 27.89 -17.77 9.26
C GLY A 159 26.54 -18.50 9.35
N TRP A 160 25.46 -17.74 9.47
CA TRP A 160 24.10 -18.29 9.53
C TRP A 160 23.49 -18.37 8.13
N GLU A 161 22.72 -19.42 7.90
CA GLU A 161 21.96 -19.62 6.67
C GLU A 161 20.57 -19.00 6.77
N LEU A 162 20.03 -18.54 5.63
CA LEU A 162 18.67 -18.05 5.55
C LEU A 162 17.69 -19.23 5.66
N PRO A 163 16.71 -19.20 6.58
CA PRO A 163 15.79 -20.32 6.77
C PRO A 163 14.80 -20.46 5.59
N ASN A 164 14.51 -21.71 5.21
CA ASN A 164 13.51 -22.07 4.21
C ASN A 164 12.32 -22.82 4.79
N SER A 165 12.34 -23.14 6.07
CA SER A 165 11.27 -23.80 6.81
C SER A 165 11.17 -23.23 8.21
N PHE A 166 10.04 -23.46 8.87
CA PHE A 166 9.85 -23.04 10.25
C PHE A 166 10.90 -23.69 11.20
N ALA A 167 11.21 -24.96 11.00
CA ALA A 167 12.21 -25.65 11.82
C ALA A 167 13.60 -24.99 11.71
N GLU A 168 13.99 -24.55 10.53
CA GLU A 168 15.26 -23.82 10.34
C GLU A 168 15.19 -22.42 10.97
N LEU A 169 14.04 -21.75 10.90
CA LEU A 169 13.82 -20.46 11.55
C LEU A 169 13.92 -20.59 13.07
N GLU A 170 13.36 -21.65 13.66
CA GLU A 170 13.43 -21.93 15.11
C GLU A 170 14.88 -22.13 15.56
N VAL A 171 15.68 -22.88 14.78
CA VAL A 171 17.13 -23.04 15.03
C VAL A 171 17.85 -21.70 14.95
N LEU A 172 17.54 -20.89 13.96
CA LEU A 172 18.15 -19.58 13.79
C LEU A 172 17.77 -18.62 14.93
N ALA A 173 16.52 -18.67 15.39
CA ALA A 173 16.04 -17.89 16.53
C ALA A 173 16.83 -18.20 17.82
N ALA A 174 17.09 -19.48 18.07
CA ALA A 174 17.92 -19.90 19.21
C ALA A 174 19.35 -19.36 19.11
N LYS A 175 19.97 -19.43 17.93
CA LYS A 175 21.32 -18.87 17.66
C LYS A 175 21.36 -17.36 17.84
N ALA A 176 20.35 -16.63 17.32
CA ALA A 176 20.26 -15.17 17.47
C ALA A 176 20.19 -14.78 18.95
N LYS A 177 19.35 -15.46 19.73
CA LYS A 177 19.21 -15.25 21.17
C LYS A 177 20.53 -15.49 21.92
N GLU A 178 21.25 -16.57 21.61
CA GLU A 178 22.56 -16.88 22.21
C GLU A 178 23.59 -15.82 21.88
N ALA A 179 23.58 -15.29 20.66
CA ALA A 179 24.48 -14.24 20.19
C ALA A 179 24.12 -12.83 20.67
N GLY A 180 22.98 -12.64 21.33
CA GLY A 180 22.48 -11.32 21.74
C GLY A 180 22.04 -10.45 20.55
N VAL A 181 21.59 -11.09 19.46
CA VAL A 181 21.04 -10.44 18.27
C VAL A 181 19.51 -10.41 18.39
N ASP A 182 18.92 -9.25 18.13
CA ASP A 182 17.48 -9.12 18.08
C ASP A 182 16.93 -9.93 16.88
N LEU A 183 16.06 -10.91 17.16
CA LEU A 183 15.55 -11.78 16.11
C LEU A 183 14.69 -11.03 15.12
N CYS A 184 13.66 -10.32 15.61
CA CYS A 184 12.71 -9.61 14.78
C CYS A 184 12.11 -8.41 15.50
N LEU A 185 11.87 -7.35 14.75
CA LEU A 185 11.12 -6.18 15.20
C LEU A 185 9.79 -6.12 14.43
N PRO A 186 8.67 -6.52 15.05
CA PRO A 186 7.36 -6.36 14.43
C PRO A 186 6.90 -4.91 14.55
N GLN A 187 6.45 -4.35 13.45
CA GLN A 187 5.80 -3.04 13.41
C GLN A 187 4.33 -3.20 13.84
N ILE A 188 4.04 -3.05 15.12
CA ILE A 188 2.69 -3.22 15.69
C ILE A 188 2.08 -1.92 16.21
N GLN A 189 2.61 -0.80 15.79
CA GLN A 189 2.15 0.53 16.18
C GLN A 189 0.70 0.80 15.79
N TYR A 190 0.30 0.35 14.60
CA TYR A 190 -1.03 0.63 14.09
C TYR A 190 -2.05 -0.44 14.51
N PRO A 191 -3.28 -0.05 14.88
CA PRO A 191 -4.36 -1.00 15.06
C PRO A 191 -4.53 -1.86 13.81
N GLY A 192 -4.49 -3.17 13.95
CA GLY A 192 -4.59 -4.10 12.83
C GLY A 192 -3.27 -4.64 12.30
N SER A 193 -2.10 -4.05 12.59
CA SER A 193 -0.81 -4.60 12.15
C SER A 193 -0.61 -6.05 12.63
N GLY A 194 -0.96 -6.36 13.88
CA GLY A 194 -0.89 -7.74 14.38
C GLY A 194 -1.81 -8.70 13.63
N PHE A 195 -2.99 -8.22 13.21
CA PHE A 195 -3.90 -9.01 12.37
C PHE A 195 -3.34 -9.21 10.97
N GLN A 196 -2.71 -8.20 10.38
CA GLN A 196 -2.05 -8.31 9.08
C GLN A 196 -0.94 -9.36 9.11
N TYR A 197 -0.07 -9.36 10.13
CA TYR A 197 0.97 -10.39 10.25
C TYR A 197 0.39 -11.79 10.43
N LEU A 198 -0.68 -11.90 11.21
CA LEU A 198 -1.42 -13.15 11.34
C LEU A 198 -1.92 -13.64 9.97
N CYS A 199 -2.57 -12.78 9.19
CA CYS A 199 -3.04 -13.13 7.87
C CYS A 199 -1.89 -13.50 6.92
N ASN A 200 -0.81 -12.75 6.91
CA ASN A 200 0.35 -13.00 6.06
C ASN A 200 1.03 -14.35 6.37
N ILE A 201 1.16 -14.71 7.64
CA ILE A 201 1.70 -16.02 8.04
C ILE A 201 0.72 -17.13 7.69
N ALA A 202 -0.57 -16.92 7.98
CA ALA A 202 -1.62 -17.89 7.67
C ALA A 202 -1.84 -18.10 6.15
N ASP A 203 -1.40 -17.15 5.32
CA ASP A 203 -1.50 -17.25 3.86
C ASP A 203 -0.64 -18.39 3.32
N ALA A 204 0.50 -18.67 3.93
CA ALA A 204 1.38 -19.76 3.54
C ALA A 204 0.75 -21.17 3.69
N ASP A 205 0.00 -21.39 4.78
CA ASP A 205 -0.53 -22.71 5.11
C ASP A 205 -2.03 -22.88 4.82
N PHE A 206 -2.79 -21.79 4.77
CA PHE A 206 -4.24 -21.87 4.60
C PHE A 206 -4.83 -20.79 3.68
N LEU A 207 -4.71 -19.51 4.02
CA LEU A 207 -5.46 -18.45 3.32
C LEU A 207 -5.08 -18.34 1.83
N GLY A 208 -3.84 -18.63 1.45
CA GLY A 208 -3.35 -18.67 0.06
C GLY A 208 -3.78 -19.90 -0.72
N THR A 209 -4.28 -20.94 -0.05
CA THR A 209 -4.76 -22.17 -0.72
C THR A 209 -6.13 -21.98 -1.35
N LEU A 210 -6.53 -22.92 -2.23
CA LEU A 210 -7.88 -22.90 -2.80
C LEU A 210 -8.97 -22.97 -1.72
N ASP A 211 -8.79 -23.85 -0.74
CA ASP A 211 -9.74 -23.98 0.38
C ASP A 211 -9.83 -22.71 1.21
N GLY A 212 -8.70 -22.05 1.45
CA GLY A 212 -8.65 -20.77 2.15
C GLY A 212 -9.34 -19.65 1.38
N ARG A 213 -9.16 -19.59 0.06
CA ARG A 213 -9.84 -18.61 -0.80
C ARG A 213 -11.36 -18.81 -0.82
N LEU A 214 -11.82 -20.04 -0.90
CA LEU A 214 -13.25 -20.36 -0.78
C LEU A 214 -13.78 -20.01 0.60
N TRP A 215 -13.03 -20.32 1.64
CA TRP A 215 -13.38 -19.96 3.03
C TRP A 215 -13.48 -18.45 3.23
N GLN A 216 -12.57 -17.65 2.68
CA GLN A 216 -12.64 -16.17 2.76
C GLN A 216 -13.98 -15.66 2.20
N LYS A 217 -14.42 -16.18 1.06
CA LYS A 217 -15.71 -15.82 0.46
C LYS A 217 -16.89 -16.17 1.38
N ASP A 218 -16.86 -17.35 1.98
CA ASP A 218 -17.90 -17.78 2.91
C ASP A 218 -17.86 -16.99 4.22
N TYR A 219 -16.68 -16.63 4.70
CA TYR A 219 -16.50 -15.79 5.88
C TYR A 219 -17.08 -14.38 5.65
N LEU A 220 -16.74 -13.74 4.54
CA LEU A 220 -17.27 -12.41 4.20
C LEU A 220 -18.78 -12.39 4.02
N SER A 221 -19.36 -13.50 3.55
CA SER A 221 -20.83 -13.67 3.43
C SER A 221 -21.52 -14.12 4.73
N GLY A 222 -20.78 -14.27 5.83
CA GLY A 222 -21.30 -14.72 7.13
C GLY A 222 -21.65 -16.22 7.21
N LYS A 223 -21.24 -17.04 6.22
CA LYS A 223 -21.49 -18.49 6.19
C LYS A 223 -20.44 -19.29 6.94
N ALA A 224 -19.25 -18.75 7.11
CA ALA A 224 -18.16 -19.37 7.86
C ALA A 224 -17.68 -18.48 9.00
N ASN A 225 -16.99 -19.06 9.96
CA ASN A 225 -16.30 -18.33 11.02
C ASN A 225 -14.97 -18.99 11.37
N VAL A 226 -14.08 -18.24 12.05
CA VAL A 226 -12.73 -18.70 12.40
C VAL A 226 -12.77 -19.94 13.31
N SER A 227 -13.63 -19.94 14.34
CA SER A 227 -13.61 -20.94 15.40
C SER A 227 -14.10 -22.33 14.97
N ASN A 228 -14.83 -22.44 13.87
CA ASN A 228 -15.31 -23.73 13.35
C ASN A 228 -14.65 -24.16 12.04
N THR A 229 -13.57 -23.51 11.66
CA THR A 229 -12.79 -23.83 10.44
C THR A 229 -11.45 -24.47 10.85
N PRO A 230 -11.28 -25.79 10.68
CA PRO A 230 -10.06 -26.49 11.11
C PRO A 230 -8.79 -25.89 10.50
N GLY A 231 -8.78 -25.56 9.20
CA GLY A 231 -7.63 -24.95 8.53
C GLY A 231 -7.26 -23.60 9.13
N MET A 232 -8.24 -22.75 9.45
CA MET A 232 -7.96 -21.46 10.10
C MET A 232 -7.47 -21.64 11.54
N MET A 233 -8.03 -22.59 12.28
CA MET A 233 -7.54 -22.89 13.65
C MET A 233 -6.11 -23.44 13.62
N GLN A 234 -5.75 -24.24 12.62
CA GLN A 234 -4.38 -24.73 12.46
C GLN A 234 -3.42 -23.56 12.10
N ALA A 235 -3.83 -22.69 11.19
CA ALA A 235 -3.05 -21.50 10.85
C ALA A 235 -2.83 -20.60 12.08
N MET A 236 -3.85 -20.40 12.91
CA MET A 236 -3.72 -19.66 14.16
C MET A 236 -2.72 -20.32 15.14
N ALA A 237 -2.75 -21.64 15.24
CA ALA A 237 -1.79 -22.39 16.05
C ALA A 237 -0.35 -22.24 15.50
N TYR A 238 -0.20 -22.16 14.19
CA TYR A 238 1.08 -21.92 13.55
C TYR A 238 1.60 -20.49 13.82
N VAL A 239 0.74 -19.48 13.74
CA VAL A 239 1.10 -18.11 14.14
C VAL A 239 1.56 -18.03 15.60
N GLN A 240 0.96 -18.82 16.49
CA GLN A 240 1.42 -18.90 17.88
C GLN A 240 2.87 -19.40 17.98
N LYS A 241 3.29 -20.36 17.13
CA LYS A 241 4.69 -20.82 17.10
C LYS A 241 5.65 -19.69 16.69
N TRP A 242 5.27 -18.84 15.73
CA TRP A 242 6.06 -17.65 15.36
C TRP A 242 6.25 -16.68 16.53
N LYS A 243 5.18 -16.50 17.32
CA LYS A 243 5.26 -15.70 18.53
C LYS A 243 6.20 -16.33 19.57
N ASP A 244 6.09 -17.63 19.79
CA ASP A 244 6.86 -18.36 20.81
C ASP A 244 8.37 -18.32 20.56
N ILE A 245 8.80 -18.29 19.31
CA ILE A 245 10.24 -18.13 18.95
C ILE A 245 10.70 -16.66 18.93
N GLY A 246 9.82 -15.70 19.15
CA GLY A 246 10.17 -14.28 19.25
C GLY A 246 10.00 -13.46 17.99
N MET A 247 9.45 -14.01 16.91
CA MET A 247 9.22 -13.26 15.67
C MET A 247 8.14 -12.17 15.78
N LEU A 248 7.18 -12.36 16.72
CA LEU A 248 6.07 -11.43 16.94
C LEU A 248 6.13 -10.76 18.31
N ASN A 249 7.16 -10.99 19.10
CA ASN A 249 7.36 -10.36 20.37
C ASN A 249 8.02 -8.99 20.18
N GLY A 250 7.21 -7.96 20.01
CA GLY A 250 7.67 -6.62 20.31
C GLY A 250 8.06 -6.53 21.79
N SER A 251 9.03 -5.74 22.12
CA SER A 251 9.52 -5.48 23.49
C SER A 251 8.51 -4.69 24.33
N GLY A 252 7.25 -5.11 24.39
CA GLY A 252 6.19 -4.51 25.23
C GLY A 252 5.72 -3.11 24.82
N ASP A 253 6.57 -2.35 24.17
CA ASP A 253 6.24 -1.05 23.58
C ASP A 253 5.92 -1.26 22.11
N ALA A 254 4.76 -0.79 21.68
CA ALA A 254 4.45 -0.68 20.27
C ALA A 254 5.56 0.16 19.62
N LEU A 255 6.46 -0.51 18.89
CA LEU A 255 7.55 0.19 18.22
C LEU A 255 6.98 1.02 17.09
N ASP A 256 7.23 2.33 17.10
CA ASP A 256 6.94 3.15 15.97
C ASP A 256 7.93 2.85 14.81
N ASP A 257 7.53 3.20 13.61
CA ASP A 257 8.32 2.92 12.41
C ASP A 257 9.72 3.55 12.47
N ASN A 258 9.88 4.69 13.14
CA ASN A 258 11.17 5.37 13.26
C ASN A 258 12.12 4.59 14.18
N VAL A 259 11.61 4.10 15.31
CA VAL A 259 12.39 3.25 16.25
C VAL A 259 12.79 1.96 15.57
N THR A 260 11.87 1.34 14.84
CA THR A 260 12.14 0.10 14.10
C THR A 260 13.23 0.30 13.04
N ARG A 261 13.11 1.35 12.23
CA ARG A 261 14.13 1.73 11.24
C ARG A 261 15.47 2.00 11.89
N GLN A 262 15.49 2.78 12.97
CA GLN A 262 16.72 3.07 13.71
C GLN A 262 17.41 1.78 14.15
N ARG A 263 16.70 0.86 14.79
CA ARG A 263 17.28 -0.42 15.24
C ARG A 263 17.79 -1.29 14.09
N MET A 264 17.10 -1.30 12.95
CA MET A 264 17.62 -1.98 11.76
C MET A 264 18.92 -1.35 11.27
N THR A 265 19.03 -0.02 11.26
CA THR A 265 20.25 0.69 10.84
C THR A 265 21.40 0.57 11.86
N GLU A 266 21.11 0.32 13.12
CA GLU A 266 22.12 0.01 14.16
C GLU A 266 22.80 -1.35 13.95
N GLY A 267 22.26 -2.19 13.06
CA GLY A 267 22.92 -3.41 12.59
C GLY A 267 22.91 -4.56 13.60
N ASN A 268 21.94 -4.61 14.52
CA ASN A 268 21.80 -5.70 15.50
C ASN A 268 20.48 -6.44 15.43
N THR A 269 19.66 -6.18 14.41
CA THR A 269 18.37 -6.83 14.20
C THR A 269 18.41 -7.68 12.94
N LEU A 270 17.99 -8.94 13.07
CA LEU A 270 18.08 -9.92 11.98
C LEU A 270 16.92 -9.80 11.01
N PHE A 271 15.68 -9.69 11.51
CA PHE A 271 14.47 -9.64 10.70
C PHE A 271 13.60 -8.42 11.00
N LEU A 272 12.91 -7.96 9.97
CA LEU A 272 11.83 -6.98 10.06
C LEU A 272 10.61 -7.54 9.33
N MET A 273 9.49 -7.64 10.04
CA MET A 273 8.20 -7.97 9.42
C MET A 273 7.73 -6.76 8.61
N GLY A 274 7.68 -6.91 7.30
CA GLY A 274 7.32 -5.80 6.42
C GLY A 274 7.38 -6.21 4.96
N GLY A 275 7.23 -5.24 4.08
CA GLY A 275 7.31 -5.46 2.64
C GLY A 275 8.58 -4.91 2.03
N THR A 276 8.54 -4.71 0.72
CA THR A 276 9.62 -4.08 -0.05
C THR A 276 10.01 -2.69 0.47
N ASN A 277 9.08 -1.99 1.13
CA ASN A 277 9.36 -0.70 1.78
C ASN A 277 10.42 -0.81 2.88
N GLY A 278 10.46 -1.93 3.61
CA GLY A 278 11.48 -2.14 4.64
C GLY A 278 12.92 -2.23 4.07
N ILE A 279 13.06 -2.67 2.83
CA ILE A 279 14.38 -2.71 2.15
C ILE A 279 14.83 -1.29 1.76
N VAL A 280 13.92 -0.49 1.22
CA VAL A 280 14.21 0.91 0.81
C VAL A 280 14.53 1.77 2.02
N GLU A 281 13.81 1.57 3.12
CA GLU A 281 14.02 2.32 4.37
C GLU A 281 15.37 2.02 5.02
N ALA A 282 15.95 0.86 4.76
CA ALA A 282 17.26 0.47 5.24
C ALA A 282 18.43 0.94 4.36
N ASP A 283 18.15 1.66 3.28
CA ASP A 283 19.16 2.13 2.30
C ASP A 283 20.23 3.06 2.91
N ASN A 284 19.94 3.70 4.04
CA ASN A 284 20.87 4.53 4.80
C ASN A 284 21.78 3.72 5.74
N SER A 285 21.66 2.40 5.78
CA SER A 285 22.49 1.50 6.59
C SER A 285 23.72 1.06 5.81
N ALA A 286 24.83 0.83 6.55
CA ALA A 286 26.01 0.13 6.01
C ALA A 286 25.73 -1.36 5.74
N ASP A 287 24.63 -1.89 6.24
CA ASP A 287 24.22 -3.28 6.10
C ASP A 287 23.48 -3.53 4.77
N GLN A 288 23.57 -4.76 4.30
CA GLN A 288 22.83 -5.23 3.13
C GLN A 288 21.59 -6.01 3.58
N PHE A 289 20.46 -5.74 2.95
CA PHE A 289 19.18 -6.38 3.25
C PHE A 289 18.68 -7.21 2.07
N GLY A 290 17.72 -8.09 2.36
CA GLY A 290 17.00 -8.86 1.38
C GLY A 290 15.57 -9.12 1.86
N LEU A 291 14.74 -9.68 0.99
CA LEU A 291 13.38 -10.08 1.31
C LEU A 291 13.26 -11.60 1.20
N MET A 292 12.68 -12.24 2.21
CA MET A 292 12.33 -13.65 2.19
C MET A 292 10.81 -13.82 2.29
N PRO A 293 10.24 -14.94 1.79
CA PRO A 293 8.81 -15.20 1.91
C PRO A 293 8.41 -15.49 3.37
N PHE A 294 7.11 -15.41 3.66
CA PHE A 294 6.55 -16.07 4.83
C PHE A 294 6.66 -17.56 4.64
N LEU A 295 7.16 -18.24 5.65
CA LEU A 295 7.43 -19.66 5.59
C LEU A 295 6.16 -20.45 5.94
N SER A 296 5.84 -21.49 5.17
CA SER A 296 4.92 -22.52 5.60
C SER A 296 5.58 -23.39 6.67
N GLU A 297 4.76 -24.08 7.47
CA GLU A 297 5.27 -24.89 8.59
C GLU A 297 6.27 -25.97 8.11
N ASP A 298 6.01 -26.57 6.97
CA ASP A 298 6.85 -27.62 6.34
C ASP A 298 7.84 -27.09 5.29
N GLY A 299 7.82 -25.79 4.99
CA GLY A 299 8.69 -25.13 4.00
C GLY A 299 8.30 -25.40 2.53
N THR A 300 7.16 -26.04 2.26
CA THR A 300 6.79 -26.45 0.89
C THR A 300 6.00 -25.35 0.13
N GLN A 301 5.36 -24.43 0.84
CA GLN A 301 4.50 -23.39 0.27
C GLN A 301 4.83 -22.00 0.81
N ASN A 302 6.10 -21.64 0.77
CA ASN A 302 6.53 -20.30 1.19
C ASN A 302 5.96 -19.24 0.24
N VAL A 303 5.40 -18.16 0.79
CA VAL A 303 4.67 -17.17 0.02
C VAL A 303 5.15 -15.74 0.25
N PHE A 304 5.13 -14.95 -0.80
CA PHE A 304 5.08 -13.49 -0.71
C PHE A 304 3.63 -13.05 -0.88
N VAL A 305 3.20 -12.09 -0.06
CA VAL A 305 1.85 -11.53 -0.18
C VAL A 305 1.94 -10.21 -0.95
N LEU A 306 1.23 -10.13 -2.08
CA LEU A 306 1.14 -8.91 -2.87
C LEU A 306 -0.06 -8.10 -2.41
N ASN A 307 0.20 -6.85 -2.05
CA ASN A 307 -0.83 -5.86 -1.73
C ASN A 307 -0.72 -4.68 -2.72
N VAL A 308 -1.86 -4.28 -3.25
CA VAL A 308 -1.98 -3.19 -4.25
C VAL A 308 -2.55 -1.97 -3.59
#